data_2bb44a21e10781bba9134b472e87b163
#
_entry.id   2bb44a21e10781bba9134b472e87b163
#
_cell.length_a   1.000
_cell.length_b   1.000
_cell.length_c   1.000
_cell.angle_alpha   90.00
_cell.angle_beta   90.00
_cell.angle_gamma   90.00
#
_symmetry.space_group_name_H-M   'P 1'
#
loop_
_entity.id
_entity.type
_entity.pdbx_description
1 polymer ?
#
loop_
_entity_poly.entity_id
_entity_poly.type
_entity_poly.pdbx_seq_one_letter_code
_entity_poly.pdbx_strand_id
1 'polypeptide(L)'
;ENYGTVDIVYGSRSADDLVQLKEIQEVWMKKEGVNVYLTIDREQEGWDGHVGFVPNYVKELGFDVNKTALVCGPPIMIKFTLAGLEELGFSREQVYTTLELRMKCGVGKCGRCNIGSKYVCKDGPVFRCDEVDEMPDEY
;
A
#
# COMPACT_ATOMS: atom_id res chain seq x y z
N GLU A 1 -4.45 0.75 -22.55
CA GLU A 1 -4.88 1.90 -21.77
C GLU A 1 -3.65 2.67 -21.30
N ASN A 2 -3.70 3.99 -21.36
CA ASN A 2 -2.62 4.86 -20.91
C ASN A 2 -2.97 5.38 -19.50
N TYR A 3 -2.32 4.85 -18.48
CA TYR A 3 -2.54 5.23 -17.08
C TYR A 3 -1.69 6.44 -16.63
N GLY A 4 -0.97 7.06 -17.56
CA GLY A 4 -0.04 8.14 -17.21
C GLY A 4 1.20 7.59 -16.46
N THR A 5 1.70 8.32 -15.48
CA THR A 5 2.85 7.92 -14.68
C THR A 5 2.42 7.07 -13.49
N VAL A 6 3.10 5.94 -13.28
CA VAL A 6 2.92 5.04 -12.14
C VAL A 6 4.11 5.19 -11.21
N ASP A 7 3.87 5.56 -9.96
CA ASP A 7 4.88 5.62 -8.90
C ASP A 7 4.67 4.44 -7.94
N ILE A 8 5.70 3.65 -7.72
CA ILE A 8 5.68 2.46 -6.86
C ILE A 8 6.64 2.68 -5.71
N VAL A 9 6.13 2.75 -4.49
CA VAL A 9 6.95 2.76 -3.28
C VAL A 9 6.89 1.37 -2.66
N TYR A 10 8.03 0.69 -2.59
CA TYR A 10 8.12 -0.66 -2.05
C TYR A 10 9.16 -0.72 -0.93
N GLY A 11 8.71 -1.15 0.24
CA GLY A 11 9.55 -1.27 1.42
C GLY A 11 9.54 -2.67 2.03
N SER A 12 10.63 -3.01 2.69
CA SER A 12 10.78 -4.22 3.48
C SER A 12 11.66 -3.97 4.70
N ARG A 13 11.78 -4.96 5.59
CA ARG A 13 12.64 -4.84 6.78
C ARG A 13 14.12 -4.82 6.44
N SER A 14 14.51 -5.52 5.39
CA SER A 14 15.90 -5.62 4.91
C SER A 14 15.94 -5.72 3.38
N ALA A 15 17.11 -5.53 2.79
CA ALA A 15 17.28 -5.72 1.34
C ALA A 15 17.02 -7.17 0.90
N ASP A 16 17.33 -8.13 1.76
CA ASP A 16 17.12 -9.56 1.48
C ASP A 16 15.63 -9.95 1.49
N ASP A 17 14.79 -9.15 2.15
CA ASP A 17 13.33 -9.34 2.20
C ASP A 17 12.60 -8.69 0.99
N LEU A 18 13.31 -7.93 0.14
CA LEU A 18 12.74 -7.34 -1.09
C LEU A 18 12.49 -8.44 -2.13
N VAL A 19 11.27 -8.91 -2.18
CA VAL A 19 10.86 -9.95 -3.13
C VAL A 19 10.94 -9.42 -4.56
N GLN A 20 11.38 -10.25 -5.51
CA GLN A 20 11.50 -9.93 -6.94
C GLN A 20 12.40 -8.72 -7.25
N LEU A 21 13.38 -8.40 -6.40
CA LEU A 21 14.27 -7.25 -6.57
C LEU A 21 14.92 -7.22 -7.96
N LYS A 22 15.35 -8.38 -8.49
CA LYS A 22 15.92 -8.49 -9.83
C LYS A 22 14.93 -8.07 -10.92
N GLU A 23 13.69 -8.52 -10.87
CA GLU A 23 12.66 -8.14 -11.83
C GLU A 23 12.32 -6.65 -11.73
N ILE A 24 12.25 -6.12 -10.52
CA ILE A 24 12.05 -4.69 -10.29
C ILE A 24 13.14 -3.87 -10.96
N GLN A 25 14.41 -4.23 -10.76
CA GLN A 25 15.55 -3.51 -11.30
C GLN A 25 15.71 -3.68 -12.82
N GLU A 26 15.47 -4.88 -13.36
CA GLU A 26 15.70 -5.18 -14.75
C GLU A 26 14.51 -4.85 -15.66
N VAL A 27 13.29 -4.85 -15.13
CA VAL A 27 12.06 -4.67 -15.92
C VAL A 27 11.32 -3.40 -15.51
N TRP A 28 10.91 -3.27 -14.25
CA TRP A 28 10.02 -2.19 -13.84
C TRP A 28 10.70 -0.83 -13.87
N MET A 29 11.92 -0.72 -13.34
CA MET A 29 12.69 0.54 -13.35
C MET A 29 13.10 1.01 -14.75
N LYS A 30 13.06 0.13 -15.74
CA LYS A 30 13.39 0.46 -17.14
C LYS A 30 12.15 0.78 -17.98
N LYS A 31 10.96 0.62 -17.43
CA LYS A 31 9.71 0.86 -18.14
C LYS A 31 9.38 2.34 -18.14
N GLU A 32 9.17 2.89 -19.33
CA GLU A 32 8.74 4.29 -19.49
C GLU A 32 7.45 4.56 -18.71
N GLY A 33 7.40 5.67 -17.99
CA GLY A 33 6.25 6.07 -17.18
C GLY A 33 6.11 5.32 -15.85
N VAL A 34 7.09 4.49 -15.46
CA VAL A 34 7.11 3.79 -14.17
C VAL A 34 8.31 4.26 -13.36
N ASN A 35 8.06 4.79 -12.18
CA ASN A 35 9.08 5.14 -11.19
C ASN A 35 8.98 4.17 -10.01
N VAL A 36 10.10 3.61 -9.57
CA VAL A 36 10.15 2.68 -8.44
C VAL A 36 11.08 3.24 -7.37
N TYR A 37 10.57 3.33 -6.17
CA TYR A 37 11.25 3.82 -4.97
C TYR A 37 11.33 2.69 -3.96
N LEU A 38 12.56 2.22 -3.69
CA LEU A 38 12.81 1.12 -2.76
C LEU A 38 13.29 1.67 -1.42
N THR A 39 12.83 1.08 -0.32
CA THR A 39 13.28 1.44 1.03
C THR A 39 13.41 0.20 1.91
N ILE A 40 14.33 0.24 2.86
CA ILE A 40 14.45 -0.75 3.92
C ILE A 40 14.36 -0.07 5.29
N ASP A 41 13.90 -0.79 6.32
CA ASP A 41 13.66 -0.21 7.64
C ASP A 41 14.94 0.21 8.37
N ARG A 42 16.08 -0.45 8.06
CA ARG A 42 17.37 -0.26 8.77
C ARG A 42 18.53 -0.29 7.80
N GLU A 43 19.58 0.44 8.13
CA GLU A 43 20.85 0.36 7.40
C GLU A 43 21.35 -1.09 7.29
N GLN A 44 21.81 -1.43 6.11
CA GLN A 44 22.37 -2.74 5.78
C GLN A 44 23.59 -2.57 4.89
N GLU A 45 24.65 -3.33 5.17
CA GLU A 45 25.86 -3.32 4.35
C GLU A 45 25.54 -3.73 2.90
N GLY A 46 26.03 -2.94 1.94
CA GLY A 46 25.75 -3.16 0.51
C GLY A 46 24.41 -2.62 0.01
N TRP A 47 23.65 -1.91 0.83
CA TRP A 47 22.44 -1.20 0.44
C TRP A 47 22.73 0.28 0.20
N ASP A 48 22.49 0.74 -1.05
CA ASP A 48 22.70 2.14 -1.46
C ASP A 48 21.38 2.91 -1.62
N GLY A 49 20.22 2.26 -1.37
CA GLY A 49 18.90 2.85 -1.50
C GLY A 49 18.48 3.62 -0.23
N HIS A 50 17.23 4.08 -0.24
CA HIS A 50 16.64 4.78 0.91
C HIS A 50 16.53 3.86 2.13
N VAL A 51 16.74 4.44 3.33
CA VAL A 51 16.57 3.77 4.62
C VAL A 51 15.52 4.53 5.42
N GLY A 52 14.43 3.86 5.75
CA GLY A 52 13.33 4.42 6.51
C GLY A 52 12.02 3.69 6.24
N PHE A 53 11.02 4.00 7.05
CA PHE A 53 9.70 3.41 6.90
C PHE A 53 8.94 3.99 5.71
N VAL A 54 8.19 3.13 5.00
CA VAL A 54 7.36 3.52 3.84
C VAL A 54 6.52 4.78 4.07
N PRO A 55 5.80 4.96 5.19
CA PRO A 55 4.99 6.16 5.41
C PRO A 55 5.81 7.46 5.37
N ASN A 56 7.00 7.44 5.95
CA ASN A 56 7.89 8.61 5.94
C ASN A 56 8.41 8.89 4.54
N TYR A 57 8.84 7.84 3.85
CA TYR A 57 9.35 7.96 2.48
C TYR A 57 8.30 8.48 1.50
N VAL A 58 7.04 8.06 1.65
CA VAL A 58 5.91 8.61 0.86
C VAL A 58 5.77 10.12 1.07
N LYS A 59 5.89 10.60 2.31
CA LYS A 59 5.85 12.04 2.61
C LYS A 59 7.05 12.80 2.06
N GLU A 60 8.24 12.23 2.16
CA GLU A 60 9.48 12.82 1.64
C GLU A 60 9.45 12.97 0.12
N LEU A 61 8.96 11.97 -0.59
CA LEU A 61 8.84 11.99 -2.05
C LEU A 61 7.82 13.03 -2.52
N GLY A 62 6.70 13.15 -1.83
CA GLY A 62 5.62 14.05 -2.19
C GLY A 62 5.05 13.74 -3.58
N PHE A 63 3.85 13.21 -3.66
CA PHE A 63 3.24 12.83 -4.92
C PHE A 63 2.17 13.83 -5.35
N ASP A 64 1.89 13.87 -6.66
CA ASP A 64 0.77 14.63 -7.22
C ASP A 64 -0.55 14.10 -6.67
N VAL A 65 -1.27 14.98 -5.98
CA VAL A 65 -2.57 14.67 -5.35
C VAL A 65 -3.71 14.35 -6.33
N ASN A 66 -3.47 14.55 -7.63
CA ASN A 66 -4.44 14.14 -8.66
C ASN A 66 -4.34 12.65 -9.02
N LYS A 67 -3.43 11.92 -8.40
CA LYS A 67 -3.25 10.47 -8.60
C LYS A 67 -4.18 9.67 -7.70
N THR A 68 -4.47 8.44 -8.13
CA THR A 68 -5.07 7.42 -7.26
C THR A 68 -3.97 6.71 -6.50
N ALA A 69 -4.14 6.54 -5.19
CA ALA A 69 -3.22 5.80 -4.35
C ALA A 69 -3.77 4.41 -4.00
N LEU A 70 -2.92 3.39 -4.12
CA LEU A 70 -3.22 2.02 -3.72
C LEU A 70 -2.23 1.62 -2.62
N VAL A 71 -2.74 1.28 -1.44
CA VAL A 71 -1.93 0.96 -0.26
C VAL A 71 -2.15 -0.49 0.15
N CYS A 72 -1.07 -1.27 0.23
CA CYS A 72 -1.12 -2.67 0.66
C CYS A 72 0.06 -2.98 1.58
N GLY A 73 -0.18 -3.67 2.67
CA GLY A 73 0.88 -4.07 3.59
C GLY A 73 0.38 -4.32 5.03
N PRO A 74 1.29 -4.38 6.00
CA PRO A 74 0.91 -4.55 7.41
C PRO A 74 -0.01 -3.43 7.91
N PRO A 75 -0.98 -3.71 8.81
CA PRO A 75 -1.95 -2.73 9.28
C PRO A 75 -1.33 -1.43 9.82
N ILE A 76 -0.22 -1.55 10.55
CA ILE A 76 0.48 -0.39 11.08
C ILE A 76 1.08 0.49 9.99
N MET A 77 1.62 -0.12 8.93
CA MET A 77 2.15 0.61 7.77
C MET A 77 1.01 1.30 7.01
N ILE A 78 -0.09 0.60 6.77
CA ILE A 78 -1.28 1.16 6.12
C ILE A 78 -1.76 2.38 6.90
N LYS A 79 -1.98 2.25 8.21
CA LYS A 79 -2.45 3.34 9.08
C LYS A 79 -1.62 4.62 8.93
N PHE A 80 -0.30 4.51 9.03
CA PHE A 80 0.57 5.68 8.93
C PHE A 80 0.73 6.19 7.49
N THR A 81 0.65 5.32 6.49
CA THR A 81 0.67 5.74 5.08
C THR A 81 -0.60 6.51 4.73
N LEU A 82 -1.77 6.05 5.17
CA LEU A 82 -3.04 6.76 4.96
C LEU A 82 -3.02 8.16 5.59
N ALA A 83 -2.52 8.28 6.84
CA ALA A 83 -2.33 9.57 7.48
C ALA A 83 -1.37 10.47 6.70
N GLY A 84 -0.26 9.92 6.20
CA GLY A 84 0.71 10.64 5.37
C GLY A 84 0.13 11.14 4.04
N LEU A 85 -0.69 10.32 3.38
CA LEU A 85 -1.38 10.71 2.15
C LEU A 85 -2.41 11.83 2.40
N GLU A 86 -3.13 11.78 3.52
CA GLU A 86 -4.06 12.84 3.93
C GLU A 86 -3.31 14.16 4.20
N GLU A 87 -2.17 14.13 4.90
CA GLU A 87 -1.31 15.29 5.11
C GLU A 87 -0.78 15.89 3.78
N LEU A 88 -0.53 15.05 2.76
CA LEU A 88 -0.16 15.49 1.42
C LEU A 88 -1.34 16.07 0.62
N GLY A 89 -2.58 15.89 1.08
CA GLY A 89 -3.78 16.43 0.46
C GLY A 89 -4.56 15.44 -0.42
N PHE A 90 -4.28 14.14 -0.35
CA PHE A 90 -5.11 13.13 -1.02
C PHE A 90 -6.49 13.04 -0.34
N SER A 91 -7.55 13.02 -1.15
CA SER A 91 -8.89 12.75 -0.63
C SER A 91 -9.07 11.26 -0.34
N ARG A 92 -9.90 10.93 0.64
CA ARG A 92 -10.21 9.53 1.00
C ARG A 92 -10.80 8.72 -0.16
N GLU A 93 -11.50 9.38 -1.07
CA GLU A 93 -12.10 8.79 -2.26
C GLU A 93 -11.08 8.38 -3.34
N GLN A 94 -9.85 8.92 -3.29
CA GLN A 94 -8.77 8.61 -4.22
C GLN A 94 -7.85 7.52 -3.71
N VAL A 95 -8.00 7.12 -2.44
CA VAL A 95 -7.12 6.17 -1.79
C VAL A 95 -7.84 4.86 -1.57
N TYR A 96 -7.20 3.77 -1.97
CA TYR A 96 -7.66 2.40 -1.78
C TYR A 96 -6.68 1.65 -0.90
N THR A 97 -7.20 0.79 -0.04
CA THR A 97 -6.39 -0.06 0.83
C THR A 97 -6.87 -1.49 0.84
N THR A 98 -5.99 -2.41 1.17
CA THR A 98 -6.36 -3.81 1.39
C THR A 98 -6.68 -4.04 2.85
N LEU A 99 -7.72 -4.81 3.11
CA LEU A 99 -8.05 -5.33 4.43
C LEU A 99 -7.77 -6.83 4.47
N GLU A 100 -7.02 -7.27 5.48
CA GLU A 100 -6.67 -8.68 5.67
C GLU A 100 -7.29 -9.22 6.96
N LEU A 101 -8.19 -10.17 6.82
CA LEU A 101 -8.77 -10.91 7.93
C LEU A 101 -8.63 -12.41 7.70
N ARG A 102 -8.79 -13.20 8.78
CA ARG A 102 -8.75 -14.67 8.69
C ARG A 102 -9.93 -15.21 7.90
N MET A 103 -9.79 -15.21 6.57
CA MET A 103 -10.78 -15.81 5.68
C MET A 103 -10.74 -17.33 5.77
N LYS A 104 -11.91 -17.97 5.89
CA LYS A 104 -12.03 -19.43 5.91
C LYS A 104 -12.78 -19.97 4.68
N CYS A 105 -13.97 -19.44 4.39
CA CYS A 105 -14.79 -19.93 3.28
C CYS A 105 -14.55 -19.22 1.95
N GLY A 106 -14.08 -17.97 1.94
CA GLY A 106 -13.84 -17.17 0.73
C GLY A 106 -15.12 -16.70 0.00
N VAL A 107 -16.31 -17.00 0.52
CA VAL A 107 -17.61 -16.80 -0.16
C VAL A 107 -18.67 -16.12 0.73
N GLY A 108 -18.26 -15.45 1.79
CA GLY A 108 -19.16 -14.70 2.67
C GLY A 108 -20.11 -15.54 3.54
N LYS A 109 -19.84 -16.83 3.76
CA LYS A 109 -20.73 -17.72 4.51
C LYS A 109 -20.37 -17.92 5.99
N CYS A 110 -19.10 -17.93 6.35
CA CYS A 110 -18.68 -18.34 7.70
C CYS A 110 -18.62 -17.19 8.71
N GLY A 111 -18.73 -15.94 8.29
CA GLY A 111 -18.70 -14.76 9.15
C GLY A 111 -17.33 -14.41 9.76
N ARG A 112 -16.23 -15.11 9.40
CA ARG A 112 -14.93 -14.89 10.02
C ARG A 112 -14.17 -13.64 9.56
N CYS A 113 -14.53 -13.12 8.41
CA CYS A 113 -13.92 -11.96 7.81
C CYS A 113 -14.91 -10.79 7.67
N ASN A 114 -15.93 -10.74 8.50
CA ASN A 114 -16.83 -9.61 8.49
C ASN A 114 -16.27 -8.42 9.26
N ILE A 115 -16.53 -7.23 8.74
CA ILE A 115 -16.34 -5.95 9.41
C ILE A 115 -17.68 -5.22 9.27
N GLY A 116 -18.40 -5.07 10.38
CA GLY A 116 -19.78 -4.57 10.31
C GLY A 116 -20.63 -5.41 9.37
N SER A 117 -21.20 -4.82 8.33
CA SER A 117 -22.03 -5.46 7.33
C SER A 117 -21.27 -6.04 6.11
N LYS A 118 -19.97 -5.79 6.02
CA LYS A 118 -19.11 -6.21 4.89
C LYS A 118 -18.36 -7.50 5.19
N TYR A 119 -18.14 -8.31 4.17
CA TYR A 119 -17.30 -9.51 4.23
C TYR A 119 -16.06 -9.28 3.36
N VAL A 120 -14.88 -9.19 3.96
CA VAL A 120 -13.63 -8.93 3.22
C VAL A 120 -13.41 -9.90 2.06
N CYS A 121 -13.77 -11.17 2.22
CA CYS A 121 -13.61 -12.18 1.16
C CYS A 121 -14.58 -12.04 -0.02
N LYS A 122 -15.66 -11.30 0.14
CA LYS A 122 -16.73 -11.16 -0.87
C LYS A 122 -16.82 -9.73 -1.40
N ASP A 123 -16.77 -8.75 -0.50
CA ASP A 123 -16.96 -7.33 -0.79
C ASP A 123 -15.62 -6.61 -1.06
N GLY A 124 -14.50 -7.22 -0.62
CA GLY A 124 -13.13 -6.75 -0.83
C GLY A 124 -12.26 -7.78 -1.58
N PRO A 125 -10.97 -7.93 -1.28
CA PRO A 125 -10.23 -7.37 -0.14
C PRO A 125 -9.82 -5.90 -0.27
N VAL A 126 -10.01 -5.28 -1.42
CA VAL A 126 -9.66 -3.88 -1.68
C VAL A 126 -10.88 -3.01 -1.44
N PHE A 127 -10.71 -1.98 -0.62
CA PHE A 127 -11.75 -1.02 -0.28
C PHE A 127 -11.25 0.40 -0.49
N ARG A 128 -12.14 1.30 -0.89
CA ARG A 128 -11.87 2.72 -0.90
C ARG A 128 -11.86 3.26 0.54
N CYS A 129 -10.97 4.19 0.85
CA CYS A 129 -10.76 4.61 2.24
C CYS A 129 -11.96 5.29 2.89
N ASP A 130 -12.80 6.00 2.13
CA ASP A 130 -14.05 6.55 2.64
C ASP A 130 -15.06 5.46 3.05
N GLU A 131 -15.08 4.30 2.33
CA GLU A 131 -15.88 3.13 2.73
C GLU A 131 -15.36 2.48 4.02
N VAL A 132 -14.03 2.51 4.23
CA VAL A 132 -13.40 1.98 5.46
C VAL A 132 -13.76 2.86 6.66
N ASP A 133 -13.85 4.18 6.49
CA ASP A 133 -14.23 5.12 7.55
C ASP A 133 -15.66 4.90 8.05
N GLU A 134 -16.53 4.33 7.23
CA GLU A 134 -17.90 3.96 7.60
C GLU A 134 -18.00 2.61 8.35
N MET A 135 -16.90 1.85 8.40
CA MET A 135 -16.86 0.57 9.11
C MET A 135 -16.65 0.77 10.61
N PRO A 136 -17.08 -0.19 11.46
CA PRO A 136 -16.82 -0.13 12.89
C PRO A 136 -15.31 -0.11 13.20
N ASP A 137 -14.92 0.57 14.29
CA ASP A 137 -13.53 0.69 14.79
C ASP A 137 -12.88 -0.63 15.23
N GLU A 138 -13.41 -1.76 14.83
CA GLU A 138 -12.87 -3.10 15.13
C GLU A 138 -11.67 -3.49 14.25
N TYR A 139 -11.22 -2.56 13.43
CA TYR A 139 -10.12 -2.78 12.50
C TYR A 139 -8.88 -1.92 12.82
#